data_8be2ea3df90079668dd1ff3d3d72327b
#
_entry.id   8be2ea3df90079668dd1ff3d3d72327b
#
_cell.length_a   1.000
_cell.length_b   1.000
_cell.length_c   1.000
_cell.angle_alpha   90.00
_cell.angle_beta   90.00
_cell.angle_gamma   90.00
#
_symmetry.space_group_name_H-M   'P 1'
#
loop_
_entity.id
_entity.type
_entity.pdbx_description
1 polymer ?
#
loop_
_entity_poly.entity_id
_entity_poly.type
_entity_poly.pdbx_seq_one_letter_code
_entity_poly.pdbx_strand_id
1 'polypeptide(L)'
;MRKIIANRIITPDGTMLQSFSTHDFVKHTDANGKTYAVDGGLDYQRTFWHEDAPHTDACVYTTDPFTEIRQAFCWGSYGKDGKQPIHWKPLHTMTDEHIKAILETQHHIPWHIRGVFENELEYRHENNISIKDSE
;
A
#
# COMPACT_ATOMS: atom_id res chain seq x y z
N MET A 1 -13.31 5.21 13.17
CA MET A 1 -13.65 4.60 11.86
C MET A 1 -12.39 4.15 11.13
N ARG A 2 -12.38 2.90 10.70
CA ARG A 2 -11.21 2.38 9.98
C ARG A 2 -11.18 2.91 8.55
N LYS A 3 -9.96 3.09 8.03
CA LYS A 3 -9.69 3.49 6.66
C LYS A 3 -8.81 2.45 5.98
N ILE A 4 -8.97 2.28 4.68
CA ILE A 4 -8.14 1.36 3.90
C ILE A 4 -6.72 1.91 3.80
N ILE A 5 -5.73 1.10 4.16
CA ILE A 5 -4.31 1.40 4.01
C ILE A 5 -3.71 0.62 2.85
N ALA A 6 -4.17 -0.61 2.63
CA ALA A 6 -3.77 -1.41 1.48
C ALA A 6 -4.99 -2.16 0.97
N ASN A 7 -5.32 -1.96 -0.31
CA ASN A 7 -6.48 -2.55 -0.96
C ASN A 7 -6.01 -3.73 -1.80
N ARG A 8 -6.21 -4.95 -1.28
CA ARG A 8 -5.64 -6.13 -1.91
C ARG A 8 -6.47 -7.38 -1.66
N ILE A 9 -6.35 -8.33 -2.58
CA ILE A 9 -6.97 -9.65 -2.46
C ILE A 9 -5.93 -10.72 -2.78
N ILE A 10 -6.19 -11.94 -2.35
CA ILE A 10 -5.42 -13.12 -2.73
C ILE A 10 -6.35 -14.06 -3.49
N THR A 11 -5.97 -14.39 -4.72
CA THR A 11 -6.74 -15.33 -5.55
C THR A 11 -6.52 -16.77 -5.08
N PRO A 12 -7.40 -17.72 -5.47
CA PRO A 12 -7.23 -19.12 -5.04
C PRO A 12 -5.90 -19.75 -5.45
N ASP A 13 -5.25 -19.25 -6.52
CA ASP A 13 -3.94 -19.75 -6.93
C ASP A 13 -2.78 -19.10 -6.14
N GLY A 14 -3.09 -18.24 -5.15
CA GLY A 14 -2.09 -17.62 -4.32
C GLY A 14 -1.56 -16.30 -4.83
N THR A 15 -2.12 -15.76 -5.92
CA THR A 15 -1.67 -14.47 -6.48
C THR A 15 -2.22 -13.31 -5.67
N MET A 16 -1.35 -12.39 -5.26
CA MET A 16 -1.73 -11.15 -4.58
C MET A 16 -1.97 -10.06 -5.60
N LEU A 17 -3.16 -9.45 -5.56
CA LEU A 17 -3.49 -8.27 -6.37
C LEU A 17 -3.68 -7.08 -5.44
N GLN A 18 -3.06 -5.95 -5.75
CA GLN A 18 -3.18 -4.74 -4.96
C GLN A 18 -3.49 -3.54 -5.83
N SER A 19 -4.55 -2.82 -5.47
CA SER A 19 -4.93 -1.56 -6.13
C SER A 19 -4.34 -0.40 -5.32
N PHE A 20 -3.45 0.38 -5.94
CA PHE A 20 -2.70 1.44 -5.25
C PHE A 20 -3.38 2.80 -5.29
N SER A 21 -4.19 3.05 -6.31
CA SER A 21 -4.88 4.34 -6.45
C SER A 21 -6.34 4.13 -6.86
N THR A 22 -7.16 5.18 -6.74
CA THR A 22 -8.61 5.10 -6.96
C THR A 22 -8.99 4.50 -8.31
N HIS A 23 -8.22 4.77 -9.35
CA HIS A 23 -8.51 4.27 -10.71
C HIS A 23 -7.61 3.10 -11.12
N ASP A 24 -6.91 2.52 -10.18
CA ASP A 24 -6.00 1.40 -10.45
C ASP A 24 -6.78 0.09 -10.45
N PHE A 25 -7.15 -0.36 -11.64
CA PHE A 25 -7.87 -1.61 -11.86
C PHE A 25 -6.85 -2.71 -12.17
N VAL A 26 -6.69 -3.64 -11.23
CA VAL A 26 -5.71 -4.72 -11.32
C VAL A 26 -6.45 -6.04 -11.50
N LYS A 27 -6.07 -6.84 -12.50
CA LYS A 27 -6.72 -8.13 -12.74
C LYS A 27 -5.71 -9.24 -12.99
N HIS A 28 -6.18 -10.46 -12.76
CA HIS A 28 -5.42 -11.69 -12.97
C HIS A 28 -6.38 -12.79 -13.41
N THR A 29 -6.02 -13.51 -14.46
CA THR A 29 -6.78 -14.68 -14.91
C THR A 29 -5.97 -15.92 -14.55
N ASP A 30 -6.58 -16.84 -13.80
CA ASP A 30 -5.90 -18.06 -13.35
C ASP A 30 -5.89 -19.16 -14.44
N ALA A 31 -5.26 -20.29 -14.12
CA ALA A 31 -5.14 -21.41 -15.05
C ALA A 31 -6.50 -22.03 -15.42
N ASN A 32 -7.53 -21.80 -14.61
CA ASN A 32 -8.88 -22.29 -14.86
C ASN A 32 -9.73 -21.31 -15.67
N GLY A 33 -9.15 -20.20 -16.11
CA GLY A 33 -9.83 -19.18 -16.88
C GLY A 33 -10.70 -18.23 -16.07
N LYS A 34 -10.62 -18.26 -14.74
CA LYS A 34 -11.35 -17.32 -13.88
C LYS A 34 -10.57 -16.04 -13.71
N THR A 35 -11.23 -14.92 -13.93
CA THR A 35 -10.61 -13.58 -13.80
C THR A 35 -11.01 -12.97 -12.46
N TYR A 36 -10.00 -12.54 -11.73
CA TYR A 36 -10.14 -11.81 -10.47
C TYR A 36 -9.66 -10.39 -10.68
N ALA A 37 -10.26 -9.45 -9.99
CA ALA A 37 -9.89 -8.05 -10.11
C ALA A 37 -10.11 -7.32 -8.81
N VAL A 38 -9.35 -6.25 -8.60
CA VAL A 38 -9.53 -5.32 -7.50
C VAL A 38 -9.28 -3.91 -8.00
N ASP A 39 -10.13 -2.95 -7.58
CA ASP A 39 -9.89 -1.54 -7.84
C ASP A 39 -10.39 -0.70 -6.67
N GLY A 40 -10.19 0.62 -6.75
CA GLY A 40 -10.65 1.58 -5.76
C GLY A 40 -9.53 2.18 -4.90
N GLY A 41 -8.32 1.64 -4.95
CA GLY A 41 -7.19 2.18 -4.17
C GLY A 41 -7.50 2.30 -2.70
N LEU A 42 -7.22 3.46 -2.10
CA LEU A 42 -7.48 3.69 -0.68
C LEU A 42 -8.90 4.19 -0.38
N ASP A 43 -9.72 4.37 -1.43
CA ASP A 43 -11.07 4.91 -1.26
C ASP A 43 -12.12 3.83 -1.01
N TYR A 44 -12.07 2.76 -1.78
CA TYR A 44 -13.02 1.65 -1.67
C TYR A 44 -12.42 0.39 -2.27
N GLN A 45 -13.08 -0.77 -2.04
CA GLN A 45 -12.69 -2.02 -2.70
C GLN A 45 -13.84 -2.49 -3.58
N ARG A 46 -13.54 -2.75 -4.85
CA ARG A 46 -14.46 -3.40 -5.77
C ARG A 46 -13.75 -4.61 -6.38
N THR A 47 -14.43 -5.76 -6.37
CA THR A 47 -13.86 -7.04 -6.81
C THR A 47 -14.87 -7.80 -7.66
N PHE A 48 -14.37 -8.78 -8.41
CA PHE A 48 -15.21 -9.81 -9.05
C PHE A 48 -15.33 -10.98 -8.07
N TRP A 49 -16.56 -11.40 -7.81
CA TRP A 49 -16.81 -12.52 -6.91
C TRP A 49 -17.11 -13.78 -7.69
N HIS A 50 -16.48 -14.90 -7.31
CA HIS A 50 -16.74 -16.22 -7.85
C HIS A 50 -17.20 -17.12 -6.71
N GLU A 51 -18.44 -17.57 -6.77
CA GLU A 51 -19.04 -18.32 -5.68
C GLU A 51 -18.36 -19.68 -5.45
N ASP A 52 -17.92 -20.35 -6.54
CA ASP A 52 -17.29 -21.66 -6.47
C ASP A 52 -15.78 -21.59 -6.18
N ALA A 53 -15.17 -20.43 -6.33
CA ALA A 53 -13.75 -20.25 -6.10
C ALA A 53 -13.49 -18.81 -5.62
N PRO A 54 -13.91 -18.48 -4.39
CA PRO A 54 -13.79 -17.11 -3.90
C PRO A 54 -12.35 -16.71 -3.61
N HIS A 55 -12.05 -15.42 -3.85
CA HIS A 55 -10.79 -14.83 -3.42
C HIS A 55 -10.82 -14.60 -1.91
N THR A 56 -9.64 -14.36 -1.33
CA THR A 56 -9.49 -13.97 0.06
C THR A 56 -9.27 -12.46 0.14
N ASP A 57 -10.00 -11.78 1.02
CA ASP A 57 -9.77 -10.37 1.31
C ASP A 57 -8.47 -10.23 2.11
N ALA A 58 -7.55 -9.42 1.59
CA ALA A 58 -6.26 -9.18 2.24
C ALA A 58 -6.04 -7.69 2.51
N CYS A 59 -7.12 -6.91 2.59
CA CYS A 59 -7.05 -5.50 2.92
C CYS A 59 -6.41 -5.27 4.28
N VAL A 60 -5.64 -4.18 4.39
CA VAL A 60 -5.09 -3.72 5.67
C VAL A 60 -5.70 -2.35 5.96
N TYR A 61 -6.09 -2.14 7.19
CA TYR A 61 -6.81 -0.95 7.64
C TYR A 61 -6.03 -0.21 8.72
N THR A 62 -6.41 1.02 8.97
CA THR A 62 -5.79 1.86 10.02
C THR A 62 -5.87 1.23 11.42
N THR A 63 -6.80 0.30 11.64
CA THR A 63 -6.98 -0.39 12.92
C THR A 63 -6.15 -1.66 13.06
N ASP A 64 -5.45 -2.07 12.02
CA ASP A 64 -4.59 -3.27 12.07
C ASP A 64 -3.28 -2.98 12.78
N PRO A 65 -2.55 -4.03 13.24
CA PRO A 65 -1.24 -3.82 13.86
C PRO A 65 -0.28 -3.06 12.95
N PHE A 66 0.49 -2.14 13.52
CA PHE A 66 1.37 -1.31 12.72
C PHE A 66 2.44 -2.12 11.99
N THR A 67 2.86 -3.26 12.51
CA THR A 67 3.79 -4.16 11.83
C THR A 67 3.23 -4.65 10.48
N GLU A 68 1.91 -4.80 10.38
CA GLU A 68 1.26 -5.15 9.12
C GLU A 68 1.09 -3.93 8.22
N ILE A 69 0.71 -2.79 8.79
CA ILE A 69 0.52 -1.54 8.05
C ILE A 69 1.82 -1.15 7.33
N ARG A 70 2.94 -1.17 8.02
CA ARG A 70 4.22 -0.73 7.45
C ARG A 70 4.73 -1.62 6.32
N GLN A 71 4.32 -2.87 6.27
CA GLN A 71 4.68 -3.77 5.18
C GLN A 71 3.73 -3.69 3.99
N ALA A 72 2.48 -3.31 4.23
CA ALA A 72 1.44 -3.32 3.20
C ALA A 72 1.24 -1.96 2.53
N PHE A 73 1.38 -0.86 3.26
CA PHE A 73 1.17 0.48 2.72
C PHE A 73 2.30 0.85 1.76
N CYS A 74 1.92 1.32 0.56
CA CYS A 74 2.88 1.75 -0.46
C CYS A 74 2.63 3.20 -0.84
N TRP A 75 3.71 3.93 -1.06
CA TRP A 75 3.69 5.33 -1.52
C TRP A 75 4.16 5.40 -2.97
N GLY A 76 3.42 6.10 -3.82
CA GLY A 76 3.79 6.29 -5.21
C GLY A 76 4.84 7.38 -5.35
N SER A 77 5.98 7.06 -5.94
CA SER A 77 7.10 7.96 -6.09
C SER A 77 7.54 8.05 -7.54
N TYR A 78 7.88 9.27 -7.98
CA TYR A 78 8.43 9.54 -9.31
C TYR A 78 9.96 9.70 -9.28
N GLY A 79 10.62 9.23 -8.25
CA GLY A 79 12.05 9.35 -8.07
C GLY A 79 12.46 10.68 -7.45
N LYS A 80 13.77 10.84 -7.18
CA LYS A 80 14.29 12.05 -6.53
C LYS A 80 14.09 13.31 -7.36
N ASP A 81 14.20 13.18 -8.70
CA ASP A 81 14.02 14.29 -9.63
C ASP A 81 12.57 14.48 -10.09
N GLY A 82 11.66 13.59 -9.68
CA GLY A 82 10.25 13.63 -10.08
C GLY A 82 9.98 13.26 -11.53
N LYS A 83 10.95 12.71 -12.24
CA LYS A 83 10.87 12.43 -13.69
C LYS A 83 10.80 10.95 -14.03
N GLN A 84 10.94 10.07 -13.04
CA GLN A 84 10.88 8.64 -13.27
C GLN A 84 9.41 8.18 -13.39
N PRO A 85 9.13 7.04 -14.05
CA PRO A 85 7.80 6.45 -13.97
C PRO A 85 7.42 6.19 -12.52
N ILE A 86 6.12 6.23 -12.23
CA ILE A 86 5.65 6.01 -10.87
C ILE A 86 6.08 4.63 -10.37
N HIS A 87 6.62 4.59 -9.17
CA HIS A 87 7.04 3.38 -8.50
C HIS A 87 6.43 3.33 -7.10
N TRP A 88 5.74 2.25 -6.79
CA TRP A 88 5.06 2.09 -5.50
C TRP A 88 6.01 1.41 -4.52
N LYS A 89 6.42 2.17 -3.51
CA LYS A 89 7.39 1.70 -2.52
C LYS A 89 6.69 1.32 -1.22
N PRO A 90 6.91 0.10 -0.72
CA PRO A 90 6.41 -0.25 0.62
C PRO A 90 7.02 0.66 1.68
N LEU A 91 6.20 1.09 2.63
CA LEU A 91 6.61 2.03 3.67
C LEU A 91 7.88 1.57 4.39
N HIS A 92 7.95 0.29 4.78
CA HIS A 92 9.09 -0.23 5.54
C HIS A 92 10.42 -0.20 4.78
N THR A 93 10.39 0.00 3.45
CA THR A 93 11.61 0.10 2.62
C THR A 93 12.00 1.53 2.30
N MET A 94 11.16 2.51 2.63
CA MET A 94 11.44 3.91 2.31
C MET A 94 12.56 4.44 3.19
N THR A 95 13.38 5.36 2.63
CA THR A 95 14.43 5.99 3.43
C THR A 95 13.83 6.93 4.45
N ASP A 96 14.54 7.15 5.56
CA ASP A 96 14.11 8.10 6.59
C ASP A 96 13.91 9.50 6.00
N GLU A 97 14.82 9.92 5.12
CA GLU A 97 14.76 11.23 4.50
C GLU A 97 13.56 11.38 3.58
N HIS A 98 13.21 10.31 2.84
CA HIS A 98 12.04 10.33 1.96
C HIS A 98 10.76 10.55 2.76
N ILE A 99 10.61 9.83 3.88
CA ILE A 99 9.45 9.98 4.75
C ILE A 99 9.38 11.39 5.32
N LYS A 100 10.51 11.92 5.80
CA LYS A 100 10.57 13.29 6.34
C LYS A 100 10.22 14.32 5.28
N ALA A 101 10.71 14.14 4.05
CA ALA A 101 10.40 15.05 2.95
C ALA A 101 8.90 15.06 2.62
N ILE A 102 8.25 13.90 2.63
CA ILE A 102 6.80 13.81 2.42
C ILE A 102 6.06 14.59 3.51
N LEU A 103 6.44 14.41 4.77
CA LEU A 103 5.80 15.10 5.89
C LEU A 103 6.01 16.62 5.83
N GLU A 104 7.14 17.08 5.28
CA GLU A 104 7.43 18.51 5.14
C GLU A 104 6.75 19.16 3.94
N THR A 105 6.56 18.42 2.84
CA THR A 105 6.15 19.01 1.56
C THR A 105 4.74 18.65 1.12
N GLN A 106 4.19 17.52 1.55
CA GLN A 106 2.88 17.04 1.12
C GLN A 106 1.80 17.48 2.10
N HIS A 107 1.27 18.69 1.91
CA HIS A 107 0.33 19.31 2.85
C HIS A 107 -1.12 18.86 2.65
N HIS A 108 -1.42 18.17 1.55
CA HIS A 108 -2.79 17.77 1.20
C HIS A 108 -3.09 16.29 1.40
N ILE A 109 -2.13 15.52 1.92
CA ILE A 109 -2.40 14.11 2.22
C ILE A 109 -3.39 14.03 3.39
N PRO A 110 -4.30 13.04 3.37
CA PRO A 110 -5.22 12.86 4.49
C PRO A 110 -4.47 12.67 5.79
N TRP A 111 -5.03 13.19 6.88
CA TRP A 111 -4.37 13.13 8.19
C TRP A 111 -4.08 11.68 8.64
N HIS A 112 -4.91 10.70 8.25
CA HIS A 112 -4.66 9.31 8.62
C HIS A 112 -3.47 8.72 7.86
N ILE A 113 -3.21 9.18 6.64
CA ILE A 113 -2.00 8.78 5.88
C ILE A 113 -0.77 9.47 6.46
N ARG A 114 -0.90 10.75 6.81
CA ARG A 114 0.16 11.48 7.51
C ARG A 114 0.55 10.74 8.81
N GLY A 115 -0.45 10.28 9.54
CA GLY A 115 -0.23 9.49 10.76
C GLY A 115 0.55 8.20 10.52
N VAL A 116 0.33 7.54 9.37
CA VAL A 116 1.08 6.33 9.01
C VAL A 116 2.57 6.65 8.88
N PHE A 117 2.92 7.74 8.21
CA PHE A 117 4.33 8.16 8.08
C PHE A 117 4.94 8.54 9.43
N GLU A 118 4.19 9.29 10.25
CA GLU A 118 4.66 9.69 11.59
C GLU A 118 4.88 8.46 12.46
N ASN A 119 3.98 7.51 12.42
CA ASN A 119 4.10 6.25 13.17
C ASN A 119 5.29 5.41 12.71
N GLU A 120 5.62 5.45 11.42
CA GLU A 120 6.79 4.72 10.91
C GLU A 120 8.09 5.30 11.46
N LEU A 121 8.21 6.63 11.51
CA LEU A 121 9.39 7.25 12.09
C LEU A 121 9.51 6.92 13.57
N GLU A 122 8.41 6.93 14.31
CA GLU A 122 8.40 6.53 15.72
C GLU A 122 8.77 5.05 15.90
N TYR A 123 8.21 4.18 15.07
CA TYR A 123 8.52 2.75 15.09
C TYR A 123 10.02 2.51 14.87
N ARG A 124 10.61 3.22 13.90
CA ARG A 124 12.05 3.12 13.63
C ARG A 124 12.89 3.60 14.80
N HIS A 125 12.49 4.69 15.43
CA HIS A 125 13.17 5.22 16.61
C HIS A 125 13.13 4.20 17.76
N GLU A 126 11.98 3.63 18.05
CA GLU A 126 11.81 2.66 19.13
C GLU A 126 12.56 1.34 18.88
N ASN A 127 12.76 0.97 17.62
CA ASN A 127 13.39 -0.29 17.24
C ASN A 127 14.80 -0.13 16.70
N ASN A 128 15.37 1.07 16.79
CA ASN A 128 16.73 1.39 16.32
C ASN A 128 16.94 1.07 14.84
N ILE A 129 15.93 1.40 14.01
CA ILE A 129 15.97 1.18 12.56
C ILE A 129 16.30 2.50 11.88
N SER A 130 17.25 2.47 10.94
CA SER A 130 17.58 3.61 10.09
C SER A 130 17.77 3.11 8.67
N ILE A 131 17.04 3.70 7.73
CA ILE A 131 17.12 3.34 6.32
C ILE A 131 17.60 4.57 5.56
N LYS A 132 18.80 4.47 4.97
CA LYS A 132 19.44 5.57 4.25
C LYS A 132 19.67 5.15 2.81
N ASP A 133 19.79 6.15 1.93
CA ASP A 133 20.14 5.87 0.54
C ASP A 133 21.51 5.18 0.49
N SER A 134 21.58 4.13 -0.32
CA SER A 134 22.87 3.52 -0.66
C SER A 134 23.53 4.40 -1.72
N GLU A 135 24.78 4.72 -1.52
CA GLU A 135 25.58 5.47 -2.49
C GLU A 135 26.19 4.55 -3.54
#